data_e7715d4856584a68fe580ec8d070b733
#
_entry.id   e7715d4856584a68fe580ec8d070b733
#
_cell.length_a   1.000
_cell.length_b   1.000
_cell.length_c   1.000
_cell.angle_alpha   90.00
_cell.angle_beta   90.00
_cell.angle_gamma   90.00
#
_symmetry.space_group_name_H-M   'P 1'
#
loop_
_entity.id
_entity.type
_entity.pdbx_description
1 polymer ?
#
loop_
_entity_poly.entity_id
_entity_poly.type
_entity_poly.pdbx_seq_one_letter_code
_entity_poly.pdbx_strand_id
1 'polypeptide(L)'
;MATIVTPGTVVGSADKKSPGQGTVEENGNLIALLTGVVSEIDGVVSVHTYNEMLRVQVGDTVIGEVVKLNEKSGEIRILSVEGKPNRSVMADQEYAQFHVTKITDRFLHNTADGLRRRDIVRAKVIEAGNVIRIDMREDDDCGVLWALCPSCGDTYEAVSYTHLTLPTIYSV
;
A
#
# COMPACT_ATOMS: atom_id res chain seq x y z
N MET A 1 13.36 22.39 20.56
CA MET A 1 14.01 22.66 19.27
C MET A 1 14.19 21.32 18.58
N ALA A 2 13.72 21.19 17.35
CA ALA A 2 13.91 19.96 16.55
C ALA A 2 15.39 19.89 16.14
N THR A 3 16.12 18.88 16.59
CA THR A 3 17.53 18.68 16.24
C THR A 3 17.59 17.89 14.94
N ILE A 4 18.13 18.51 13.88
CA ILE A 4 18.36 17.84 12.59
C ILE A 4 19.69 17.10 12.68
N VAL A 5 19.72 15.84 12.27
CA VAL A 5 20.90 14.99 12.27
C VAL A 5 21.12 14.36 10.90
N THR A 6 22.36 13.93 10.65
CA THR A 6 22.77 13.21 9.44
C THR A 6 23.25 11.80 9.82
N PRO A 7 23.29 10.85 8.87
CA PRO A 7 23.83 9.51 9.12
C PRO A 7 25.22 9.57 9.74
N GLY A 8 25.45 8.74 10.77
CA GLY A 8 26.68 8.71 11.56
C GLY A 8 26.71 9.68 12.75
N THR A 9 25.70 10.54 12.92
CA THR A 9 25.63 11.42 14.09
C THR A 9 25.20 10.64 15.33
N VAL A 10 25.92 10.82 16.46
CA VAL A 10 25.54 10.25 17.76
C VAL A 10 24.32 11.02 18.29
N VAL A 11 23.23 10.33 18.53
CA VAL A 11 21.95 10.87 18.99
C VAL A 11 21.63 10.52 20.45
N GLY A 12 22.40 9.65 21.07
CA GLY A 12 22.22 9.26 22.46
C GLY A 12 23.21 8.21 22.91
N SER A 13 23.10 7.80 24.19
CA SER A 13 23.85 6.68 24.77
C SER A 13 22.91 5.49 24.96
N ALA A 14 23.36 4.30 24.59
CA ALA A 14 22.59 3.06 24.72
C ALA A 14 22.39 2.63 26.19
N ASP A 15 23.16 3.19 27.15
CA ASP A 15 23.01 2.87 28.57
C ASP A 15 21.65 3.28 29.15
N LYS A 16 21.01 4.30 28.58
CA LYS A 16 19.75 4.90 29.08
C LYS A 16 18.62 4.91 28.09
N LYS A 17 18.92 4.58 26.83
CA LYS A 17 17.96 4.73 25.73
C LYS A 17 18.07 3.52 24.80
N SER A 18 16.95 3.17 24.19
CA SER A 18 16.88 2.07 23.21
C SER A 18 16.85 2.65 21.78
N PRO A 19 17.46 1.94 20.81
CA PRO A 19 17.37 2.33 19.41
C PRO A 19 15.94 2.13 18.89
N GLY A 20 15.43 3.15 18.20
CA GLY A 20 14.16 3.12 17.48
C GLY A 20 14.35 3.18 15.97
N GLN A 21 13.30 3.59 15.27
CA GLN A 21 13.35 3.73 13.81
C GLN A 21 14.41 4.73 13.38
N GLY A 22 15.24 4.35 12.39
CA GLY A 22 16.28 5.22 11.86
C GLY A 22 17.51 5.40 12.76
N THR A 23 17.66 4.58 13.82
CA THR A 23 18.83 4.55 14.70
C THR A 23 19.36 3.14 14.88
N VAL A 24 20.65 3.03 15.19
CA VAL A 24 21.32 1.77 15.52
C VAL A 24 22.22 1.98 16.71
N GLU A 25 22.42 0.91 17.50
CA GLU A 25 23.42 0.90 18.56
C GLU A 25 24.77 0.45 18.00
N GLU A 26 25.79 1.25 18.24
CA GLU A 26 27.17 0.96 17.91
C GLU A 26 28.11 1.46 19.01
N ASN A 27 28.91 0.57 19.56
CA ASN A 27 29.90 0.88 20.64
C ASN A 27 29.29 1.61 21.85
N GLY A 28 28.05 1.25 22.26
CA GLY A 28 27.35 1.86 23.39
C GLY A 28 26.73 3.22 23.11
N ASN A 29 26.79 3.69 21.86
CA ASN A 29 26.13 4.91 21.40
C ASN A 29 25.00 4.60 20.43
N LEU A 30 23.98 5.46 20.43
CA LEU A 30 22.93 5.44 19.42
C LEU A 30 23.32 6.35 18.27
N ILE A 31 23.41 5.79 17.06
CA ILE A 31 23.85 6.47 15.85
C ILE A 31 22.68 6.61 14.89
N ALA A 32 22.51 7.80 14.31
CA ALA A 32 21.52 8.04 13.27
C ALA A 32 21.92 7.33 11.96
N LEU A 33 20.98 6.59 11.36
CA LEU A 33 21.11 5.99 10.03
C LEU A 33 20.55 6.85 8.92
N LEU A 34 19.70 7.84 9.27
CA LEU A 34 18.96 8.67 8.34
C LEU A 34 19.22 10.15 8.61
N THR A 35 19.03 10.96 7.57
CA THR A 35 18.98 12.43 7.74
C THR A 35 17.56 12.81 8.15
N GLY A 36 17.39 13.48 9.28
CA GLY A 36 16.06 13.84 9.76
C GLY A 36 16.07 14.51 11.12
N VAL A 37 14.90 14.48 11.75
CA VAL A 37 14.65 15.05 13.07
C VAL A 37 14.66 13.94 14.11
N VAL A 38 15.41 14.16 15.19
CA VAL A 38 15.42 13.23 16.33
C VAL A 38 14.17 13.41 17.15
N SER A 39 13.51 12.31 17.48
CA SER A 39 12.43 12.22 18.46
C SER A 39 12.78 11.20 19.55
N GLU A 40 12.37 11.47 20.78
CA GLU A 40 12.52 10.57 21.91
C GLU A 40 11.16 10.39 22.57
N ILE A 41 10.70 9.14 22.63
CA ILE A 41 9.44 8.76 23.27
C ILE A 41 9.75 7.54 24.15
N ASP A 42 9.43 7.62 25.43
CA ASP A 42 9.60 6.54 26.42
C ASP A 42 11.01 5.93 26.46
N GLY A 43 12.04 6.76 26.24
CA GLY A 43 13.44 6.30 26.20
C GLY A 43 13.85 5.63 24.88
N VAL A 44 12.98 5.59 23.88
CA VAL A 44 13.30 5.13 22.53
C VAL A 44 13.65 6.33 21.67
N VAL A 45 14.84 6.34 21.10
CA VAL A 45 15.33 7.39 20.20
C VAL A 45 15.11 7.00 18.76
N SER A 46 14.35 7.79 18.02
CA SER A 46 14.05 7.59 16.60
C SER A 46 14.46 8.81 15.78
N VAL A 47 14.83 8.59 14.53
CA VAL A 47 15.10 9.64 13.55
C VAL A 47 14.08 9.55 12.42
N HIS A 48 13.26 10.60 12.28
CA HIS A 48 12.26 10.71 11.23
C HIS A 48 12.76 11.62 10.11
N THR A 49 12.75 11.12 8.89
CA THR A 49 13.15 11.92 7.72
C THR A 49 12.03 12.88 7.32
N TYR A 50 12.41 14.02 6.74
CA TYR A 50 11.44 15.01 6.23
C TYR A 50 10.63 14.48 5.04
N ASN A 51 11.23 13.59 4.26
CA ASN A 51 10.59 12.82 3.18
C ASN A 51 10.68 11.35 3.54
N GLU A 52 9.89 10.92 4.53
CA GLU A 52 9.80 9.51 4.83
C GLU A 52 9.23 8.82 3.59
N MET A 53 10.09 8.05 2.91
CA MET A 53 9.63 7.01 1.97
C MET A 53 8.96 5.93 2.81
N LEU A 54 7.76 6.24 3.27
CA LEU A 54 7.00 5.34 4.12
C LEU A 54 6.57 4.16 3.28
N ARG A 55 6.93 2.99 3.75
CA ARG A 55 6.41 1.73 3.23
C ARG A 55 4.89 1.72 3.29
N VAL A 56 4.27 1.00 2.37
CA VAL A 56 2.84 0.72 2.42
C VAL A 56 2.53 0.02 3.75
N GLN A 57 1.53 0.53 4.46
CA GLN A 57 1.12 0.04 5.78
C GLN A 57 -0.33 -0.43 5.76
N VAL A 58 -0.68 -1.24 6.77
CA VAL A 58 -2.07 -1.64 7.00
C VAL A 58 -2.95 -0.41 7.21
N GLY A 59 -4.11 -0.39 6.57
CA GLY A 59 -5.05 0.73 6.58
C GLY A 59 -4.80 1.79 5.51
N ASP A 60 -3.73 1.67 4.70
CA ASP A 60 -3.55 2.54 3.55
C ASP A 60 -4.51 2.16 2.42
N THR A 61 -5.00 3.17 1.72
CA THR A 61 -5.75 2.98 0.47
C THR A 61 -4.78 3.08 -0.69
N VAL A 62 -4.75 2.05 -1.53
CA VAL A 62 -3.86 1.96 -2.69
C VAL A 62 -4.65 1.94 -3.99
N ILE A 63 -4.07 2.55 -5.02
CA ILE A 63 -4.52 2.46 -6.39
C ILE A 63 -3.55 1.55 -7.12
N GLY A 64 -4.07 0.54 -7.82
CA GLY A 64 -3.24 -0.44 -8.52
C GLY A 64 -3.88 -0.97 -9.79
N GLU A 65 -3.03 -1.50 -10.66
CA GLU A 65 -3.39 -2.17 -11.92
C GLU A 65 -3.46 -3.68 -11.70
N VAL A 66 -4.53 -4.32 -12.15
CA VAL A 66 -4.69 -5.78 -12.11
C VAL A 66 -3.73 -6.41 -13.12
N VAL A 67 -2.72 -7.13 -12.63
CA VAL A 67 -1.68 -7.75 -13.49
C VAL A 67 -1.89 -9.25 -13.67
N LYS A 68 -2.42 -9.92 -12.64
CA LYS A 68 -2.62 -11.36 -12.67
C LYS A 68 -3.94 -11.76 -12.04
N LEU A 69 -4.63 -12.69 -12.69
CA LEU A 69 -5.86 -13.31 -12.22
C LEU A 69 -5.70 -14.82 -12.28
N ASN A 70 -5.93 -15.48 -11.17
CA ASN A 70 -6.07 -16.93 -11.06
C ASN A 70 -7.53 -17.21 -10.62
N GLU A 71 -7.91 -18.46 -10.52
CA GLU A 71 -9.26 -18.86 -10.18
C GLU A 71 -9.77 -18.23 -8.86
N LYS A 72 -8.98 -18.29 -7.79
CA LYS A 72 -9.36 -17.83 -6.44
C LYS A 72 -8.56 -16.65 -5.91
N SER A 73 -7.54 -16.22 -6.60
CA SER A 73 -6.66 -15.14 -6.17
C SER A 73 -6.20 -14.31 -7.34
N GLY A 74 -5.83 -13.06 -7.09
CA GLY A 74 -5.24 -12.19 -8.08
C GLY A 74 -4.15 -11.32 -7.48
N GLU A 75 -3.49 -10.57 -8.34
CA GLU A 75 -2.38 -9.71 -7.99
C GLU A 75 -2.54 -8.37 -8.71
N ILE A 76 -2.36 -7.30 -7.97
CA ILE A 76 -2.28 -5.95 -8.51
C ILE A 76 -0.86 -5.42 -8.39
N ARG A 77 -0.48 -4.55 -9.32
CA ARG A 77 0.70 -3.70 -9.20
C ARG A 77 0.25 -2.38 -8.59
N ILE A 78 0.81 -2.03 -7.43
CA ILE A 78 0.49 -0.77 -6.75
C ILE A 78 1.11 0.38 -7.55
N LEU A 79 0.29 1.35 -7.93
CA LEU A 79 0.70 2.55 -8.66
C LEU A 79 0.93 3.72 -7.71
N SER A 80 0.05 3.88 -6.72
CA SER A 80 0.14 4.96 -5.74
C SER A 80 -0.59 4.62 -4.44
N VAL A 81 -0.25 5.35 -3.39
CA VAL A 81 -0.98 5.34 -2.11
C VAL A 81 -1.80 6.62 -2.03
N GLU A 82 -3.11 6.47 -1.90
CA GLU A 82 -4.04 7.60 -1.90
C GLU A 82 -3.88 8.48 -0.64
N GLY A 83 -4.00 9.79 -0.83
CA GLY A 83 -3.90 10.76 0.27
C GLY A 83 -2.51 10.93 0.87
N LYS A 84 -1.51 10.22 0.37
CA LYS A 84 -0.14 10.24 0.89
C LYS A 84 0.88 10.38 -0.26
N PRO A 85 1.00 11.57 -0.87
CA PRO A 85 1.84 11.79 -2.05
C PRO A 85 3.33 11.52 -1.78
N ASN A 86 3.76 11.54 -0.52
CA ASN A 86 5.14 11.28 -0.13
C ASN A 86 5.44 9.79 0.13
N ARG A 87 4.45 8.90 0.02
CA ARG A 87 4.67 7.47 0.09
C ARG A 87 5.14 6.94 -1.25
N SER A 88 6.35 6.44 -1.26
CA SER A 88 6.88 5.73 -2.41
C SER A 88 6.64 4.23 -2.24
N VAL A 89 6.10 3.62 -3.28
CA VAL A 89 6.00 2.16 -3.36
C VAL A 89 7.40 1.61 -3.60
N MET A 90 7.93 0.88 -2.64
CA MET A 90 9.24 0.24 -2.79
C MET A 90 9.15 -0.98 -3.71
N ALA A 91 10.26 -1.37 -4.33
CA ALA A 91 10.29 -2.49 -5.26
C ALA A 91 9.84 -3.83 -4.64
N ASP A 92 10.07 -4.02 -3.34
CA ASP A 92 9.60 -5.18 -2.58
C ASP A 92 8.10 -5.12 -2.23
N GLN A 93 7.46 -3.97 -2.40
CA GLN A 93 6.06 -3.70 -2.12
C GLN A 93 5.25 -3.34 -3.38
N GLU A 94 5.82 -3.54 -4.57
CA GLU A 94 5.17 -3.18 -5.83
C GLU A 94 3.90 -4.00 -6.10
N TYR A 95 3.84 -5.22 -5.57
CA TYR A 95 2.73 -6.14 -5.83
C TYR A 95 1.94 -6.45 -4.57
N ALA A 96 0.61 -6.41 -4.70
CA ALA A 96 -0.31 -6.81 -3.66
C ALA A 96 -1.25 -7.90 -4.14
N GLN A 97 -1.58 -8.83 -3.25
CA GLN A 97 -2.44 -9.97 -3.53
C GLN A 97 -3.82 -9.79 -2.91
N PHE A 98 -4.81 -10.35 -3.58
CA PHE A 98 -6.17 -10.44 -3.08
C PHE A 98 -6.78 -11.83 -3.33
N HIS A 99 -7.74 -12.18 -2.50
CA HIS A 99 -8.55 -13.38 -2.68
C HIS A 99 -9.89 -13.02 -3.34
N VAL A 100 -10.50 -13.97 -4.08
CA VAL A 100 -11.78 -13.77 -4.79
C VAL A 100 -12.88 -13.23 -3.88
N THR A 101 -12.91 -13.63 -2.60
CA THR A 101 -13.86 -13.14 -1.59
C THR A 101 -13.66 -11.69 -1.18
N LYS A 102 -12.57 -11.06 -1.59
CA LYS A 102 -12.18 -9.69 -1.26
C LYS A 102 -12.44 -8.70 -2.41
N ILE A 103 -13.09 -9.14 -3.48
CA ILE A 103 -13.43 -8.31 -4.64
C ILE A 103 -14.77 -7.60 -4.42
N THR A 104 -15.80 -8.36 -4.03
CA THR A 104 -17.16 -7.86 -3.84
C THR A 104 -17.90 -8.70 -2.79
N ASP A 105 -18.97 -8.19 -2.24
CA ASP A 105 -19.83 -8.91 -1.28
C ASP A 105 -20.67 -10.03 -1.93
N ARG A 106 -20.75 -10.02 -3.26
CA ARG A 106 -21.41 -11.09 -4.02
C ARG A 106 -20.49 -12.31 -4.12
N PHE A 107 -21.09 -13.49 -4.14
CA PHE A 107 -20.34 -14.71 -4.36
C PHE A 107 -19.82 -14.77 -5.81
N LEU A 108 -18.51 -14.82 -5.96
CA LEU A 108 -17.82 -15.02 -7.23
C LEU A 108 -17.18 -16.41 -7.24
N HIS A 109 -17.34 -17.15 -8.33
CA HIS A 109 -16.67 -18.43 -8.51
C HIS A 109 -15.20 -18.25 -8.91
N ASN A 110 -14.94 -17.19 -9.70
CA ASN A 110 -13.63 -16.91 -10.26
C ASN A 110 -13.34 -15.41 -10.14
N THR A 111 -12.08 -15.04 -9.98
CA THR A 111 -11.67 -13.63 -9.96
C THR A 111 -11.97 -12.92 -11.29
N ALA A 112 -11.94 -13.66 -12.41
CA ALA A 112 -12.26 -13.14 -13.73
C ALA A 112 -13.74 -12.77 -13.92
N ASP A 113 -14.62 -13.24 -13.02
CA ASP A 113 -16.03 -12.83 -13.04
C ASP A 113 -16.25 -11.40 -12.51
N GLY A 114 -15.29 -10.90 -11.72
CA GLY A 114 -15.37 -9.56 -11.11
C GLY A 114 -14.35 -8.56 -11.63
N LEU A 115 -13.21 -9.01 -12.14
CA LEU A 115 -12.09 -8.16 -12.55
C LEU A 115 -11.47 -8.64 -13.86
N ARG A 116 -10.80 -7.73 -14.54
CA ARG A 116 -10.00 -8.02 -15.73
C ARG A 116 -8.58 -7.54 -15.57
N ARG A 117 -7.67 -8.12 -16.33
CA ARG A 117 -6.31 -7.60 -16.43
C ARG A 117 -6.33 -6.19 -16.98
N ARG A 118 -5.49 -5.33 -16.41
CA ARG A 118 -5.34 -3.90 -16.70
C ARG A 118 -6.47 -3.02 -16.15
N ASP A 119 -7.44 -3.57 -15.42
CA ASP A 119 -8.35 -2.74 -14.64
C ASP A 119 -7.56 -1.98 -13.58
N ILE A 120 -7.92 -0.73 -13.36
CA ILE A 120 -7.40 0.08 -12.27
C ILE A 120 -8.38 -0.01 -11.11
N VAL A 121 -7.86 -0.43 -9.97
CA VAL A 121 -8.65 -0.68 -8.77
C VAL A 121 -8.17 0.15 -7.60
N ARG A 122 -9.10 0.52 -6.73
CA ARG A 122 -8.85 1.10 -5.42
C ARG A 122 -9.10 0.02 -4.37
N ALA A 123 -8.16 -0.16 -3.48
CA ALA A 123 -8.27 -1.18 -2.44
C ALA A 123 -7.59 -0.75 -1.15
N LYS A 124 -8.03 -1.30 -0.03
CA LYS A 124 -7.45 -1.06 1.27
C LYS A 124 -6.45 -2.16 1.63
N VAL A 125 -5.34 -1.78 2.20
CA VAL A 125 -4.31 -2.71 2.67
C VAL A 125 -4.74 -3.29 4.01
N ILE A 126 -4.96 -4.61 4.05
CA ILE A 126 -5.34 -5.35 5.26
C ILE A 126 -4.15 -6.04 5.92
N GLU A 127 -3.09 -6.32 5.16
CA GLU A 127 -1.86 -6.93 5.68
C GLU A 127 -0.66 -6.36 4.91
N ALA A 128 0.36 -5.91 5.65
CA ALA A 128 1.60 -5.36 5.09
C ALA A 128 2.79 -6.07 5.73
N GLY A 129 3.18 -7.19 5.14
CA GLY A 129 4.32 -8.01 5.54
C GLY A 129 5.20 -8.33 4.34
N ASN A 130 5.71 -9.56 4.26
CA ASN A 130 6.43 -10.07 3.09
C ASN A 130 5.55 -10.07 1.82
N VAL A 131 4.25 -10.19 2.00
CA VAL A 131 3.25 -10.07 0.96
C VAL A 131 2.20 -9.07 1.42
N ILE A 132 1.90 -8.08 0.58
CA ILE A 132 0.82 -7.14 0.84
C ILE A 132 -0.49 -7.80 0.44
N ARG A 133 -1.48 -7.76 1.35
CA ARG A 133 -2.84 -8.21 1.06
C ARG A 133 -3.81 -7.05 1.11
N ILE A 134 -4.75 -7.07 0.18
CA ILE A 134 -5.73 -6.00 0.00
C ILE A 134 -7.17 -6.53 0.02
N ASP A 135 -8.08 -5.64 0.41
CA ASP A 135 -9.52 -5.84 0.36
C ASP A 135 -10.16 -4.68 -0.43
N MET A 136 -11.02 -5.02 -1.40
CA MET A 136 -11.75 -4.06 -2.22
C MET A 136 -13.18 -3.81 -1.71
N ARG A 137 -13.54 -4.38 -0.56
CA ARG A 137 -14.91 -4.29 0.02
C ARG A 137 -14.94 -3.46 1.29
N GLU A 138 -13.77 -3.13 1.86
CA GLU A 138 -13.69 -2.58 3.21
C GLU A 138 -14.31 -1.17 3.30
N ASP A 139 -14.18 -0.40 2.22
CA ASP A 139 -14.77 0.93 2.11
C ASP A 139 -15.65 1.01 0.86
N ASP A 140 -16.73 1.78 0.93
CA ASP A 140 -17.68 2.00 -0.19
C ASP A 140 -17.00 2.62 -1.43
N ASP A 141 -15.88 3.30 -1.22
CA ASP A 141 -15.07 3.92 -2.28
C ASP A 141 -14.07 2.95 -2.92
N CYS A 142 -13.92 1.73 -2.40
CA CYS A 142 -13.06 0.70 -2.96
C CYS A 142 -13.73 -0.04 -4.12
N GLY A 143 -12.93 -0.56 -5.05
CA GLY A 143 -13.41 -1.30 -6.22
C GLY A 143 -12.72 -0.89 -7.50
N VAL A 144 -13.36 -1.14 -8.64
CA VAL A 144 -12.82 -0.77 -9.96
C VAL A 144 -13.03 0.71 -10.22
N LEU A 145 -11.96 1.45 -10.48
CA LEU A 145 -11.98 2.85 -10.88
C LEU A 145 -12.12 3.00 -12.39
N TRP A 146 -11.28 2.28 -13.13
CA TRP A 146 -11.31 2.26 -14.59
C TRP A 146 -11.20 0.83 -15.09
N ALA A 147 -12.07 0.48 -16.02
CA ALA A 147 -12.03 -0.77 -16.74
C ALA A 147 -11.78 -0.51 -18.23
N LEU A 148 -11.06 -1.42 -18.90
CA LEU A 148 -10.83 -1.37 -20.34
C LEU A 148 -11.91 -2.18 -21.07
N CYS A 149 -12.50 -1.58 -22.10
CA CYS A 149 -13.39 -2.30 -23.00
C CYS A 149 -12.61 -3.39 -23.76
N PRO A 150 -13.05 -4.65 -23.75
CA PRO A 150 -12.35 -5.73 -24.46
C PRO A 150 -12.46 -5.60 -25.98
N SER A 151 -13.43 -4.85 -26.49
CA SER A 151 -13.68 -4.71 -27.93
C SER A 151 -12.96 -3.55 -28.56
N CYS A 152 -12.95 -2.37 -27.92
CA CYS A 152 -12.35 -1.15 -28.48
C CYS A 152 -11.16 -0.63 -27.69
N GLY A 153 -10.91 -1.12 -26.46
CA GLY A 153 -9.82 -0.65 -25.61
C GLY A 153 -10.09 0.69 -24.92
N ASP A 154 -11.28 1.30 -25.11
CA ASP A 154 -11.66 2.52 -24.43
C ASP A 154 -11.78 2.29 -22.93
N THR A 155 -11.50 3.34 -22.15
CA THR A 155 -11.62 3.31 -20.69
C THR A 155 -13.02 3.68 -20.26
N TYR A 156 -13.58 2.92 -19.33
CA TYR A 156 -14.83 3.24 -18.64
C TYR A 156 -14.50 3.59 -17.19
N GLU A 157 -14.96 4.76 -16.78
CA GLU A 157 -14.92 5.17 -15.38
C GLU A 157 -16.08 4.49 -14.63
N ALA A 158 -15.79 3.85 -13.51
CA ALA A 158 -16.83 3.26 -12.67
C ALA A 158 -17.55 4.37 -11.89
N VAL A 159 -18.81 4.61 -12.22
CA VAL A 159 -19.62 5.68 -11.62
C VAL A 159 -20.27 5.28 -10.29
N SER A 160 -20.23 3.99 -9.91
CA SER A 160 -20.81 3.48 -8.65
C SER A 160 -20.05 2.28 -8.14
N TYR A 161 -19.49 2.42 -6.96
CA TYR A 161 -18.61 1.44 -6.32
C TYR A 161 -19.35 0.26 -5.69
N THR A 162 -20.65 0.37 -5.44
CA THR A 162 -21.45 -0.64 -4.74
C THR A 162 -22.11 -1.65 -5.65
N HIS A 163 -22.13 -1.38 -6.95
CA HIS A 163 -22.70 -2.29 -7.93
C HIS A 163 -21.76 -2.41 -9.13
N LEU A 164 -20.87 -3.39 -9.10
CA LEU A 164 -20.46 -4.08 -10.29
C LEU A 164 -21.68 -4.87 -10.84
N THR A 165 -22.71 -4.15 -11.24
CA THR A 165 -23.49 -4.61 -12.35
C THR A 165 -22.51 -4.52 -13.50
N LEU A 166 -21.93 -5.65 -13.88
CA LEU A 166 -21.37 -5.79 -15.21
C LEU A 166 -22.40 -5.16 -16.15
N PRO A 167 -22.04 -4.07 -16.83
CA PRO A 167 -22.98 -3.57 -17.81
C PRO A 167 -23.29 -4.74 -18.73
N THR A 168 -24.56 -4.94 -19.04
CA THR A 168 -25.12 -6.00 -19.90
C THR A 168 -24.50 -6.01 -21.31
N ILE A 169 -23.42 -5.26 -21.53
CA ILE A 169 -22.61 -5.16 -22.75
C ILE A 169 -21.71 -6.37 -22.96
N TYR A 170 -21.61 -7.30 -22.01
CA TYR A 170 -20.81 -8.51 -22.16
C TYR A 170 -21.64 -9.75 -22.56
N SER A 171 -22.92 -9.57 -22.88
CA SER A 171 -23.75 -10.62 -23.49
C SER A 171 -24.03 -10.26 -24.95
N VAL A 172 -23.06 -10.51 -25.82
CA VAL A 172 -23.25 -10.93 -27.24
C VAL A 172 -22.13 -11.89 -27.58
#